data_51440f4f9756f544ae1e95063ff9cbe8
#
_entry.id   51440f4f9756f544ae1e95063ff9cbe8
#
_cell.length_a   1.000
_cell.length_b   1.000
_cell.length_c   1.000
_cell.angle_alpha   90.00
_cell.angle_beta   90.00
_cell.angle_gamma   90.00
#
_symmetry.space_group_name_H-M   'P 1'
#
loop_
_entity.id
_entity.type
_entity.pdbx_description
1 polymer ?
#
loop_
_entity_poly.entity_id
_entity_poly.type
_entity_poly.pdbx_seq_one_letter_code
_entity_poly.pdbx_strand_id
1 'polypeptide(L)'
;MKDIAVEYLGGSGFLVTIGETGFLFDASEHGAERRELPKKEALAAYRKLYVFVSHRHDDHFSESIYDLCGEDAVYIVGFDLPQPHRGVRMNPGEKQGFGSVEVKAFGSTDEGVSFLVEYAGVSIFHAGDLNLWHWRDESTIAQIEAAESAFYSCVAPIPKETIDLAFFPVDPRQGSMYDAGAGYFVMTVKPRIMIPMHFQGRGDVAMRFALTGETKHTKVVALEMPGDSIDLSIPDTDETAPDRKLKELLADETFGQ
;
A
#
# COMPACT_ATOMS: atom_id res chain seq x y z
N MET A 1 -5.94 21.50 -5.07
CA MET A 1 -4.75 20.64 -5.03
C MET A 1 -4.43 20.33 -3.58
N LYS A 2 -4.12 19.09 -3.25
CA LYS A 2 -3.71 18.67 -1.91
C LYS A 2 -2.27 18.24 -1.93
N ASP A 3 -1.47 18.82 -1.04
CA ASP A 3 -0.07 18.48 -0.92
C ASP A 3 0.09 17.30 0.03
N ILE A 4 0.86 16.31 -0.39
CA ILE A 4 1.17 15.06 0.30
C ILE A 4 2.68 14.91 0.34
N ALA A 5 3.24 14.73 1.51
CA ALA A 5 4.64 14.31 1.64
C ALA A 5 4.69 12.80 1.84
N VAL A 6 5.59 12.12 1.14
CA VAL A 6 5.82 10.68 1.25
C VAL A 6 7.28 10.45 1.57
N GLU A 7 7.55 9.69 2.63
CA GLU A 7 8.89 9.27 3.04
C GLU A 7 8.96 7.74 3.01
N TYR A 8 10.00 7.21 2.39
CA TYR A 8 10.30 5.77 2.34
C TYR A 8 11.15 5.37 3.54
N LEU A 9 10.70 4.35 4.27
CA LEU A 9 11.36 3.91 5.51
C LEU A 9 12.16 2.60 5.35
N GLY A 10 12.10 2.02 4.16
CA GLY A 10 12.67 0.70 3.84
C GLY A 10 11.61 -0.41 3.79
N GLY A 11 11.84 -1.43 2.95
CA GLY A 11 10.94 -2.56 2.74
C GLY A 11 9.59 -2.16 2.16
N SER A 12 8.55 -2.36 2.94
CA SER A 12 7.21 -1.90 2.65
C SER A 12 6.78 -0.72 3.54
N GLY A 13 7.75 -0.12 4.28
CA GLY A 13 7.51 0.95 5.22
C GLY A 13 7.42 2.32 4.56
N PHE A 14 6.34 3.08 4.84
CA PHE A 14 6.15 4.44 4.38
C PHE A 14 5.50 5.32 5.45
N LEU A 15 5.89 6.59 5.48
CA LEU A 15 5.17 7.64 6.18
C LEU A 15 4.57 8.60 5.15
N VAL A 16 3.25 8.71 5.15
CA VAL A 16 2.51 9.66 4.30
C VAL A 16 1.94 10.76 5.18
N THR A 17 2.20 12.01 4.82
CA THR A 17 1.73 13.19 5.55
C THR A 17 0.73 13.97 4.71
N ILE A 18 -0.45 14.25 5.27
CA ILE A 18 -1.46 15.11 4.65
C ILE A 18 -1.87 16.17 5.70
N GLY A 19 -1.41 17.39 5.53
CA GLY A 19 -1.58 18.45 6.51
C GLY A 19 -0.94 18.09 7.86
N GLU A 20 -1.74 18.03 8.93
CA GLU A 20 -1.29 17.65 10.29
C GLU A 20 -1.54 16.16 10.62
N THR A 21 -1.87 15.35 9.63
CA THR A 21 -2.19 13.92 9.82
C THR A 21 -1.11 13.05 9.18
N GLY A 22 -0.58 12.10 9.97
CA GLY A 22 0.37 11.10 9.53
C GLY A 22 -0.30 9.73 9.30
N PHE A 23 0.11 9.03 8.26
CA PHE A 23 -0.27 7.65 7.92
C PHE A 23 1.00 6.83 7.81
N LEU A 24 1.25 5.98 8.78
CA LEU A 24 2.44 5.14 8.88
C LEU A 24 2.08 3.72 8.48
N PHE A 25 2.72 3.20 7.43
CA PHE A 25 2.47 1.87 6.90
C PHE A 25 3.68 0.96 7.14
N ASP A 26 3.43 -0.26 7.61
CA ASP A 26 4.38 -1.37 7.75
C ASP A 26 5.79 -0.95 8.23
N ALA A 27 5.82 -0.09 9.23
CA ALA A 27 7.05 0.49 9.77
C ALA A 27 7.69 -0.46 10.78
N SER A 28 8.46 -1.42 10.29
CA SER A 28 9.25 -2.34 11.09
C SER A 28 10.73 -1.96 11.11
N GLU A 29 11.41 -2.23 12.21
CA GLU A 29 12.86 -2.10 12.33
C GLU A 29 13.62 -3.32 11.76
N HIS A 30 12.89 -4.38 11.41
CA HIS A 30 13.44 -5.62 10.88
C HIS A 30 13.34 -5.67 9.35
N GLY A 31 14.06 -6.61 8.75
CA GLY A 31 14.08 -6.85 7.32
C GLY A 31 15.49 -7.03 6.77
N ALA A 32 15.59 -7.43 5.50
CA ALA A 32 16.86 -7.68 4.82
C ALA A 32 17.63 -6.41 4.45
N GLU A 33 16.96 -5.28 4.42
CA GLU A 33 17.53 -3.98 4.07
C GLU A 33 17.57 -3.02 5.28
N ARG A 34 18.38 -1.95 5.15
CA ARG A 34 18.39 -0.86 6.13
C ARG A 34 16.97 -0.30 6.30
N ARG A 35 16.63 0.05 7.55
CA ARG A 35 15.41 0.77 7.91
C ARG A 35 15.78 2.15 8.44
N GLU A 36 14.96 3.14 8.13
CA GLU A 36 15.09 4.50 8.66
C GLU A 36 13.73 4.96 9.22
N LEU A 37 13.45 4.52 10.45
CA LEU A 37 12.19 4.87 11.11
C LEU A 37 12.20 6.33 11.59
N PRO A 38 11.06 7.02 11.54
CA PRO A 38 10.91 8.37 12.08
C PRO A 38 11.19 8.39 13.58
N LYS A 39 11.69 9.51 14.08
CA LYS A 39 11.85 9.70 15.52
C LYS A 39 10.49 9.81 16.20
N LYS A 40 10.39 9.31 17.42
CA LYS A 40 9.18 9.37 18.25
C LYS A 40 8.63 10.79 18.38
N GLU A 41 9.52 11.76 18.56
CA GLU A 41 9.16 13.18 18.71
C GLU A 41 8.53 13.73 17.41
N ALA A 42 9.01 13.29 16.25
CA ALA A 42 8.45 13.67 14.96
C ALA A 42 7.05 13.09 14.77
N LEU A 43 6.85 11.83 15.15
CA LEU A 43 5.53 11.19 15.09
C LEU A 43 4.54 11.80 16.10
N ALA A 44 5.01 12.17 17.29
CA ALA A 44 4.18 12.82 18.30
C ALA A 44 3.74 14.24 17.92
N ALA A 45 4.39 14.87 16.92
CA ALA A 45 4.00 16.18 16.41
C ALA A 45 2.75 16.17 15.53
N TYR A 46 2.35 14.99 15.00
CA TYR A 46 1.10 14.88 14.25
C TYR A 46 -0.10 15.09 15.16
N ARG A 47 -1.08 15.87 14.69
CA ARG A 47 -2.36 16.02 15.38
C ARG A 47 -3.13 14.70 15.44
N LYS A 48 -2.97 13.87 14.41
CA LYS A 48 -3.45 12.48 14.34
C LYS A 48 -2.43 11.63 13.60
N LEU A 49 -2.16 10.46 14.20
CA LEU A 49 -1.32 9.43 13.59
C LEU A 49 -2.13 8.14 13.42
N TYR A 50 -2.19 7.64 12.20
CA TYR A 50 -2.77 6.35 11.87
C TYR A 50 -1.63 5.39 11.51
N VAL A 51 -1.65 4.22 12.12
CA VAL A 51 -0.61 3.19 11.97
C VAL A 51 -1.23 1.95 11.37
N PHE A 52 -0.75 1.55 10.21
CA PHE A 52 -1.21 0.40 9.47
C PHE A 52 -0.17 -0.70 9.50
N VAL A 53 -0.61 -1.92 9.81
CA VAL A 53 0.20 -3.13 9.75
C VAL A 53 -0.55 -4.14 8.88
N SER A 54 -0.02 -4.46 7.72
CA SER A 54 -0.69 -5.33 6.74
C SER A 54 -0.75 -6.78 7.23
N HIS A 55 0.32 -7.29 7.83
CA HIS A 55 0.42 -8.66 8.32
C HIS A 55 1.55 -8.83 9.34
N ARG A 56 1.71 -10.05 9.85
CA ARG A 56 2.56 -10.38 11.01
C ARG A 56 4.04 -10.61 10.72
N HIS A 57 4.51 -10.65 9.48
CA HIS A 57 5.92 -10.91 9.18
C HIS A 57 6.82 -9.80 9.78
N ASP A 58 8.01 -10.17 10.22
CA ASP A 58 8.91 -9.29 10.97
C ASP A 58 9.30 -8.03 10.18
N ASP A 59 9.37 -8.10 8.87
CA ASP A 59 9.70 -6.96 8.00
C ASP A 59 8.53 -5.98 7.79
N HIS A 60 7.33 -6.31 8.27
CA HIS A 60 6.13 -5.45 8.28
C HIS A 60 5.68 -5.07 9.68
N PHE A 61 5.94 -5.93 10.68
CA PHE A 61 5.50 -5.73 12.05
C PHE A 61 6.61 -5.99 13.07
N SER A 62 6.77 -5.07 13.99
CA SER A 62 7.51 -5.24 15.24
C SER A 62 6.70 -4.61 16.37
N GLU A 63 6.70 -5.25 17.55
CA GLU A 63 6.01 -4.68 18.74
C GLU A 63 6.57 -3.32 19.17
N SER A 64 7.81 -3.00 18.77
CA SER A 64 8.42 -1.69 18.99
C SER A 64 7.63 -0.52 18.40
N ILE A 65 6.76 -0.79 17.40
CA ILE A 65 5.86 0.21 16.80
C ILE A 65 4.95 0.87 17.85
N TYR A 66 4.55 0.15 18.90
CA TYR A 66 3.71 0.67 19.96
C TYR A 66 4.42 1.68 20.86
N ASP A 67 5.72 1.45 21.11
CA ASP A 67 6.56 2.40 21.85
C ASP A 67 6.95 3.61 21.00
N LEU A 68 7.15 3.39 19.71
CA LEU A 68 7.47 4.44 18.74
C LEU A 68 6.31 5.41 18.55
N CYS A 69 5.10 4.90 18.29
CA CYS A 69 3.93 5.71 17.93
C CYS A 69 3.07 6.14 19.12
N GLY A 70 3.19 5.45 20.28
CA GLY A 70 2.50 5.80 21.52
C GLY A 70 1.02 5.41 21.56
N GLU A 71 0.32 5.82 22.65
CA GLU A 71 -1.06 5.38 22.93
C GLU A 71 -2.12 6.21 22.18
N ASP A 72 -1.78 7.42 21.75
CA ASP A 72 -2.71 8.32 21.04
C ASP A 72 -2.85 8.01 19.55
N ALA A 73 -1.99 7.13 19.01
CA ALA A 73 -2.05 6.65 17.64
C ALA A 73 -3.23 5.69 17.43
N VAL A 74 -3.83 5.73 16.26
CA VAL A 74 -4.90 4.81 15.83
C VAL A 74 -4.28 3.67 15.05
N TYR A 75 -4.30 2.46 15.62
CA TYR A 75 -3.73 1.28 14.98
C TYR A 75 -4.80 0.50 14.21
N ILE A 76 -4.52 0.20 12.95
CA ILE A 76 -5.34 -0.60 12.03
C ILE A 76 -4.46 -1.74 11.53
N VAL A 77 -4.86 -2.99 11.82
CA VAL A 77 -3.98 -4.13 11.66
C VAL A 77 -4.66 -5.27 10.91
N GLY A 78 -3.88 -6.03 10.16
CA GLY A 78 -4.34 -7.25 9.51
C GLY A 78 -4.86 -8.30 10.51
N PHE A 79 -5.77 -9.14 10.05
CA PHE A 79 -6.45 -10.15 10.88
C PHE A 79 -5.50 -11.20 11.48
N ASP A 80 -4.33 -11.37 10.92
CA ASP A 80 -3.35 -12.40 11.29
C ASP A 80 -2.36 -11.98 12.38
N LEU A 81 -2.36 -10.71 12.82
CA LEU A 81 -1.47 -10.28 13.88
C LEU A 81 -1.67 -11.09 15.17
N PRO A 82 -0.57 -11.50 15.84
CA PRO A 82 -0.64 -12.26 17.08
C PRO A 82 -1.31 -11.47 18.22
N GLN A 83 -1.87 -12.19 19.18
CA GLN A 83 -2.40 -11.61 20.42
C GLN A 83 -1.33 -11.62 21.51
N PRO A 84 -1.29 -10.62 22.42
CA PRO A 84 -2.09 -9.39 22.40
C PRO A 84 -1.57 -8.37 21.39
N HIS A 85 -2.46 -7.65 20.73
CA HIS A 85 -2.10 -6.51 19.89
C HIS A 85 -2.97 -5.29 20.24
N ARG A 86 -2.46 -4.11 19.91
CA ARG A 86 -3.25 -2.88 19.96
C ARG A 86 -3.91 -2.67 18.59
N GLY A 87 -5.04 -2.01 18.61
CA GLY A 87 -5.69 -1.56 17.39
C GLY A 87 -6.87 -2.40 16.92
N VAL A 88 -7.46 -1.95 15.83
CA VAL A 88 -8.61 -2.57 15.20
C VAL A 88 -8.12 -3.53 14.12
N ARG A 89 -8.53 -4.78 14.26
CA ARG A 89 -8.22 -5.83 13.30
C ARG A 89 -9.19 -5.76 12.12
N MET A 90 -8.67 -5.86 10.91
CA MET A 90 -9.48 -5.88 9.71
C MET A 90 -9.28 -7.17 8.91
N ASN A 91 -10.38 -7.76 8.45
CA ASN A 91 -10.40 -8.90 7.54
C ASN A 91 -10.58 -8.44 6.09
N PRO A 92 -10.17 -9.25 5.11
CA PRO A 92 -10.45 -8.96 3.70
C PRO A 92 -11.95 -8.69 3.45
N GLY A 93 -12.25 -7.62 2.72
CA GLY A 93 -13.61 -7.18 2.40
C GLY A 93 -14.23 -6.22 3.43
N GLU A 94 -13.64 -6.07 4.62
CA GLU A 94 -14.17 -5.14 5.64
C GLU A 94 -13.88 -3.69 5.26
N LYS A 95 -14.83 -2.82 5.65
CA LYS A 95 -14.74 -1.37 5.51
C LYS A 95 -15.10 -0.73 6.85
N GLN A 96 -14.26 0.19 7.35
CA GLN A 96 -14.46 0.83 8.65
C GLN A 96 -13.99 2.28 8.65
N GLY A 97 -14.73 3.14 9.37
CA GLY A 97 -14.39 4.54 9.60
C GLY A 97 -13.62 4.76 10.90
N PHE A 98 -12.58 5.59 10.85
CA PHE A 98 -11.74 6.00 11.97
C PHE A 98 -11.73 7.53 12.06
N GLY A 99 -12.82 8.11 12.55
CA GLY A 99 -13.03 9.56 12.50
C GLY A 99 -13.25 10.06 11.07
N SER A 100 -12.32 10.87 10.55
CA SER A 100 -12.36 11.37 9.17
C SER A 100 -11.65 10.48 8.14
N VAL A 101 -11.09 9.36 8.57
CA VAL A 101 -10.41 8.37 7.72
C VAL A 101 -11.35 7.20 7.48
N GLU A 102 -11.50 6.79 6.25
CA GLU A 102 -12.18 5.57 5.86
C GLU A 102 -11.16 4.55 5.37
N VAL A 103 -11.27 3.31 5.83
CA VAL A 103 -10.34 2.23 5.47
C VAL A 103 -11.12 1.04 4.96
N LYS A 104 -10.69 0.49 3.83
CA LYS A 104 -11.16 -0.79 3.30
C LYS A 104 -9.98 -1.75 3.18
N ALA A 105 -10.15 -2.96 3.72
CA ALA A 105 -9.18 -4.05 3.59
C ALA A 105 -9.54 -4.96 2.41
N PHE A 106 -8.50 -5.41 1.68
CA PHE A 106 -8.63 -6.39 0.61
C PHE A 106 -7.74 -7.60 0.92
N GLY A 107 -7.93 -8.69 0.18
CA GLY A 107 -7.10 -9.89 0.33
C GLY A 107 -5.66 -9.67 -0.14
N SER A 108 -4.79 -10.53 0.33
CA SER A 108 -3.39 -10.65 -0.08
C SER A 108 -3.13 -12.04 -0.66
N THR A 109 -2.05 -12.20 -1.40
CA THR A 109 -1.56 -13.47 -1.93
C THR A 109 -0.45 -14.08 -1.07
N ASP A 110 -0.07 -13.38 -0.03
CA ASP A 110 0.71 -13.88 1.11
C ASP A 110 -0.16 -13.86 2.37
N GLU A 111 0.29 -13.29 3.48
CA GLU A 111 -0.49 -13.17 4.71
C GLU A 111 -1.19 -11.80 4.81
N GLY A 112 -2.17 -11.68 5.71
CA GLY A 112 -2.84 -10.44 6.07
C GLY A 112 -3.71 -9.82 4.98
N VAL A 113 -3.57 -8.50 4.82
CA VAL A 113 -4.44 -7.67 3.98
C VAL A 113 -3.66 -6.59 3.25
N SER A 114 -4.25 -6.06 2.17
CA SER A 114 -3.91 -4.76 1.62
C SER A 114 -4.95 -3.71 2.06
N PHE A 115 -4.53 -2.44 2.16
CA PHE A 115 -5.39 -1.35 2.63
C PHE A 115 -5.64 -0.32 1.53
N LEU A 116 -6.89 0.12 1.42
CA LEU A 116 -7.27 1.37 0.77
C LEU A 116 -7.71 2.35 1.86
N VAL A 117 -7.03 3.49 1.95
CA VAL A 117 -7.24 4.53 2.94
C VAL A 117 -7.74 5.78 2.22
N GLU A 118 -8.91 6.27 2.62
CA GLU A 118 -9.49 7.50 2.08
C GLU A 118 -9.51 8.59 3.15
N TYR A 119 -8.86 9.70 2.87
CA TYR A 119 -8.79 10.86 3.77
C TYR A 119 -8.74 12.17 2.99
N ALA A 120 -9.58 13.11 3.39
CA ALA A 120 -9.61 14.47 2.84
C ALA A 120 -9.68 14.51 1.29
N GLY A 121 -10.33 13.51 0.65
CA GLY A 121 -10.46 13.38 -0.80
C GLY A 121 -9.20 12.84 -1.50
N VAL A 122 -8.27 12.28 -0.76
CA VAL A 122 -7.11 11.54 -1.26
C VAL A 122 -7.29 10.05 -0.94
N SER A 123 -6.99 9.19 -1.91
CA SER A 123 -7.04 7.74 -1.78
C SER A 123 -5.64 7.13 -1.86
N ILE A 124 -5.25 6.40 -0.82
CA ILE A 124 -3.94 5.76 -0.68
C ILE A 124 -4.14 4.24 -0.61
N PHE A 125 -3.48 3.50 -1.48
CA PHE A 125 -3.46 2.04 -1.47
C PHE A 125 -2.10 1.53 -1.03
N HIS A 126 -2.06 0.65 -0.03
CA HIS A 126 -0.87 -0.07 0.38
C HIS A 126 -1.10 -1.56 0.21
N ALA A 127 -0.31 -2.17 -0.65
CA ALA A 127 -0.49 -3.56 -1.05
C ALA A 127 -0.16 -4.57 0.06
N GLY A 128 0.63 -4.19 1.10
CA GLY A 128 1.28 -5.20 1.93
C GLY A 128 2.08 -6.14 1.03
N ASP A 129 1.94 -7.43 1.22
CA ASP A 129 2.58 -8.44 0.37
C ASP A 129 1.63 -9.03 -0.70
N LEU A 130 0.60 -8.28 -1.08
CA LEU A 130 -0.16 -8.62 -2.29
C LEU A 130 0.75 -8.49 -3.52
N ASN A 131 1.13 -9.60 -4.13
CA ASN A 131 1.92 -9.65 -5.35
C ASN A 131 1.67 -10.95 -6.12
N LEU A 132 2.16 -11.04 -7.34
CA LEU A 132 2.17 -12.28 -8.12
C LEU A 132 3.37 -13.13 -7.71
N TRP A 133 3.23 -13.86 -6.59
CA TRP A 133 4.28 -14.67 -6.02
C TRP A 133 4.42 -16.00 -6.76
N HIS A 134 5.29 -16.05 -7.77
CA HIS A 134 5.79 -17.30 -8.31
C HIS A 134 7.21 -17.14 -8.85
N TRP A 135 7.99 -18.17 -8.73
CA TRP A 135 9.35 -18.27 -9.24
C TRP A 135 9.29 -19.11 -10.52
N ARG A 136 9.18 -18.45 -11.65
CA ARG A 136 8.91 -19.09 -12.95
C ARG A 136 9.83 -20.24 -13.27
N ASP A 137 11.11 -20.10 -12.94
CA ASP A 137 12.14 -21.09 -13.29
C ASP A 137 12.15 -22.30 -12.32
N GLU A 138 11.49 -22.19 -11.16
CA GLU A 138 11.43 -23.21 -10.11
C GLU A 138 10.04 -23.79 -9.91
N SER A 139 8.99 -23.12 -10.42
CA SER A 139 7.59 -23.49 -10.23
C SER A 139 7.08 -24.40 -11.34
N THR A 140 6.25 -25.36 -10.97
CA THR A 140 5.48 -26.15 -11.94
C THR A 140 4.39 -25.27 -12.58
N ILE A 141 3.90 -25.68 -13.75
CA ILE A 141 2.80 -24.98 -14.45
C ILE A 141 1.58 -24.81 -13.53
N ALA A 142 1.20 -25.87 -12.80
CA ALA A 142 0.06 -25.81 -11.88
C ALA A 142 0.26 -24.82 -10.73
N GLN A 143 1.49 -24.67 -10.22
CA GLN A 143 1.80 -23.66 -9.19
C GLN A 143 1.74 -22.24 -9.76
N ILE A 144 2.21 -22.04 -10.99
CA ILE A 144 2.12 -20.74 -11.68
C ILE A 144 0.64 -20.36 -11.88
N GLU A 145 -0.17 -21.26 -12.44
CA GLU A 145 -1.60 -21.04 -12.67
C GLU A 145 -2.36 -20.75 -11.37
N ALA A 146 -2.02 -21.44 -10.27
CA ALA A 146 -2.62 -21.22 -8.96
C ALA A 146 -2.25 -19.84 -8.41
N ALA A 147 -0.97 -19.42 -8.50
CA ALA A 147 -0.50 -18.11 -8.06
C ALA A 147 -1.15 -16.97 -8.87
N GLU A 148 -1.24 -17.11 -10.19
CA GLU A 148 -1.92 -16.15 -11.07
C GLU A 148 -3.40 -16.03 -10.72
N SER A 149 -4.11 -17.16 -10.56
CA SER A 149 -5.52 -17.15 -10.19
C SER A 149 -5.79 -16.48 -8.85
N ALA A 150 -4.96 -16.77 -7.83
CA ALA A 150 -5.06 -16.16 -6.53
C ALA A 150 -4.81 -14.63 -6.60
N PHE A 151 -3.77 -14.23 -7.31
CA PHE A 151 -3.41 -12.82 -7.49
C PHE A 151 -4.52 -12.04 -8.21
N TYR A 152 -5.02 -12.55 -9.33
CA TYR A 152 -6.09 -11.88 -10.06
C TYR A 152 -7.37 -11.78 -9.24
N SER A 153 -7.68 -12.79 -8.43
CA SER A 153 -8.83 -12.78 -7.52
C SER A 153 -8.70 -11.72 -6.43
N CYS A 154 -7.48 -11.48 -5.90
CA CYS A 154 -7.23 -10.43 -4.92
C CYS A 154 -7.26 -9.03 -5.54
N VAL A 155 -6.79 -8.86 -6.78
CA VAL A 155 -6.77 -7.55 -7.47
C VAL A 155 -8.16 -7.16 -8.02
N ALA A 156 -8.98 -8.12 -8.41
CA ALA A 156 -10.27 -7.87 -9.07
C ALA A 156 -11.20 -6.90 -8.30
N PRO A 157 -11.36 -7.00 -6.95
CA PRO A 157 -12.25 -6.12 -6.18
C PRO A 157 -11.66 -4.74 -5.88
N ILE A 158 -10.39 -4.48 -6.20
CA ILE A 158 -9.74 -3.18 -5.95
C ILE A 158 -10.33 -2.15 -6.92
N PRO A 159 -10.73 -0.95 -6.43
CA PRO A 159 -11.31 0.09 -7.28
C PRO A 159 -10.33 0.53 -8.38
N LYS A 160 -10.85 0.76 -9.58
CA LYS A 160 -10.04 1.12 -10.75
C LYS A 160 -10.14 2.60 -11.04
N GLU A 161 -9.00 3.21 -11.44
CA GLU A 161 -8.90 4.62 -11.86
C GLU A 161 -9.33 5.64 -10.77
N THR A 162 -9.33 5.22 -9.48
CA THR A 162 -9.75 6.07 -8.35
C THR A 162 -8.68 6.22 -7.27
N ILE A 163 -7.57 5.48 -7.37
CA ILE A 163 -6.48 5.51 -6.41
C ILE A 163 -5.50 6.62 -6.81
N ASP A 164 -5.23 7.54 -5.89
CA ASP A 164 -4.30 8.63 -6.13
C ASP A 164 -2.85 8.21 -5.92
N LEU A 165 -2.58 7.45 -4.86
CA LEU A 165 -1.24 6.97 -4.51
C LEU A 165 -1.29 5.49 -4.17
N ALA A 166 -0.43 4.69 -4.78
CA ALA A 166 -0.31 3.26 -4.48
C ALA A 166 1.13 2.87 -4.17
N PHE A 167 1.31 2.01 -3.16
CA PHE A 167 2.56 1.32 -2.83
C PHE A 167 2.40 -0.15 -3.20
N PHE A 168 3.32 -0.68 -4.01
CA PHE A 168 3.17 -2.04 -4.55
C PHE A 168 4.54 -2.75 -4.69
N PRO A 169 4.63 -4.06 -4.37
CA PRO A 169 5.88 -4.81 -4.41
C PRO A 169 6.47 -4.95 -5.82
N VAL A 170 7.80 -4.77 -5.90
CA VAL A 170 8.66 -5.18 -7.03
C VAL A 170 9.84 -5.95 -6.45
N ASP A 171 9.78 -7.28 -6.45
CA ASP A 171 10.72 -8.10 -5.69
C ASP A 171 11.76 -8.80 -6.56
N PRO A 172 13.05 -8.39 -6.47
CA PRO A 172 14.13 -8.97 -7.30
C PRO A 172 14.36 -10.46 -7.07
N ARG A 173 13.89 -11.04 -5.95
CA ARG A 173 13.98 -12.48 -5.68
C ARG A 173 13.21 -13.30 -6.71
N GLN A 174 12.19 -12.73 -7.35
CA GLN A 174 11.40 -13.37 -8.41
C GLN A 174 12.11 -13.43 -9.78
N GLY A 175 13.36 -12.98 -9.87
CA GLY A 175 14.14 -13.01 -11.12
C GLY A 175 13.49 -12.23 -12.25
N SER A 176 13.17 -12.90 -13.36
CA SER A 176 12.55 -12.27 -14.53
C SER A 176 11.11 -11.81 -14.32
N MET A 177 10.47 -12.24 -13.22
CA MET A 177 9.08 -11.91 -12.89
C MET A 177 8.96 -10.82 -11.81
N TYR A 178 10.07 -10.15 -11.45
CA TYR A 178 10.17 -9.19 -10.34
C TYR A 178 9.13 -8.06 -10.37
N ASP A 179 8.66 -7.69 -11.55
CA ASP A 179 7.75 -6.58 -11.80
C ASP A 179 6.38 -7.02 -12.40
N ALA A 180 6.17 -8.32 -12.58
CA ALA A 180 4.98 -8.81 -13.27
C ALA A 180 3.67 -8.48 -12.52
N GLY A 181 3.67 -8.62 -11.20
CA GLY A 181 2.52 -8.24 -10.36
C GLY A 181 2.26 -6.74 -10.40
N ALA A 182 3.30 -5.93 -10.25
CA ALA A 182 3.23 -4.47 -10.31
C ALA A 182 2.76 -3.98 -11.69
N GLY A 183 3.29 -4.54 -12.76
CA GLY A 183 2.87 -4.23 -14.14
C GLY A 183 1.39 -4.54 -14.36
N TYR A 184 0.92 -5.71 -13.91
CA TYR A 184 -0.51 -6.05 -13.99
C TYR A 184 -1.38 -5.07 -13.18
N PHE A 185 -0.94 -4.70 -11.96
CA PHE A 185 -1.65 -3.77 -11.12
C PHE A 185 -1.79 -2.39 -11.78
N VAL A 186 -0.70 -1.84 -12.32
CA VAL A 186 -0.68 -0.56 -13.05
C VAL A 186 -1.63 -0.60 -14.25
N MET A 187 -1.62 -1.68 -15.03
CA MET A 187 -2.47 -1.82 -16.22
C MET A 187 -3.94 -2.01 -15.89
N THR A 188 -4.26 -2.62 -14.76
CA THR A 188 -5.62 -3.03 -14.39
C THR A 188 -6.29 -2.04 -13.45
N VAL A 189 -5.61 -1.66 -12.36
CA VAL A 189 -6.13 -0.74 -11.34
C VAL A 189 -5.91 0.71 -11.72
N LYS A 190 -4.80 1.02 -12.39
CA LYS A 190 -4.45 2.33 -12.93
C LYS A 190 -4.46 3.42 -11.85
N PRO A 191 -3.66 3.27 -10.79
CA PRO A 191 -3.49 4.35 -9.83
C PRO A 191 -2.87 5.56 -10.51
N ARG A 192 -3.11 6.77 -10.01
CA ARG A 192 -2.50 8.00 -10.55
C ARG A 192 -0.99 7.99 -10.38
N ILE A 193 -0.53 7.65 -9.17
CA ILE A 193 0.89 7.53 -8.81
C ILE A 193 1.10 6.15 -8.18
N MET A 194 2.16 5.48 -8.57
CA MET A 194 2.62 4.26 -7.93
C MET A 194 4.08 4.41 -7.48
N ILE A 195 4.36 4.00 -6.25
CA ILE A 195 5.70 3.93 -5.68
C ILE A 195 6.03 2.45 -5.44
N PRO A 196 7.08 1.91 -6.09
CA PRO A 196 7.56 0.56 -5.84
C PRO A 196 8.06 0.38 -4.41
N MET A 197 7.85 -0.81 -3.86
CA MET A 197 8.32 -1.20 -2.53
C MET A 197 8.80 -2.66 -2.53
N HIS A 198 9.29 -3.16 -1.39
CA HIS A 198 9.69 -4.56 -1.18
C HIS A 198 10.80 -5.04 -2.13
N PHE A 199 11.68 -4.15 -2.55
CA PHE A 199 12.77 -4.45 -3.50
C PHE A 199 14.09 -4.89 -2.83
N GLN A 200 14.05 -5.27 -1.55
CA GLN A 200 15.15 -5.89 -0.80
C GLN A 200 16.46 -5.05 -0.82
N GLY A 201 16.32 -3.73 -0.66
CA GLY A 201 17.47 -2.80 -0.71
C GLY A 201 18.06 -2.58 -2.10
N ARG A 202 17.41 -3.10 -3.13
CA ARG A 202 17.79 -2.96 -4.53
C ARG A 202 17.08 -1.78 -5.18
N GLY A 203 17.39 -0.54 -4.77
CA GLY A 203 16.81 0.69 -5.33
C GLY A 203 16.92 0.77 -6.87
N ASP A 204 17.95 0.15 -7.44
CA ASP A 204 18.10 0.00 -8.90
C ASP A 204 16.92 -0.75 -9.56
N VAL A 205 16.27 -1.66 -8.83
CA VAL A 205 15.08 -2.40 -9.30
C VAL A 205 13.85 -1.48 -9.30
N ALA A 206 13.66 -0.70 -8.24
CA ALA A 206 12.60 0.30 -8.18
C ALA A 206 12.74 1.35 -9.30
N MET A 207 13.96 1.86 -9.52
CA MET A 207 14.25 2.80 -10.60
C MET A 207 14.00 2.18 -11.98
N ARG A 208 14.42 0.93 -12.19
CA ARG A 208 14.18 0.22 -13.47
C ARG A 208 12.68 0.10 -13.74
N PHE A 209 11.90 -0.28 -12.74
CA PHE A 209 10.44 -0.35 -12.89
C PHE A 209 9.83 1.05 -13.14
N ALA A 210 10.33 2.10 -12.51
CA ALA A 210 9.87 3.46 -12.78
C ALA A 210 10.06 3.88 -14.25
N LEU A 211 11.14 3.41 -14.89
CA LEU A 211 11.40 3.69 -16.30
C LEU A 211 10.52 2.89 -17.28
N THR A 212 9.99 1.73 -16.88
CA THR A 212 9.29 0.80 -17.77
C THR A 212 7.82 0.62 -17.45
N GLY A 213 7.42 0.82 -16.18
CA GLY A 213 6.07 0.60 -15.67
C GLY A 213 5.12 1.80 -15.83
N GLU A 214 5.63 2.95 -16.27
CA GLU A 214 4.83 4.15 -16.46
C GLU A 214 3.84 4.00 -17.62
N THR A 215 2.62 4.50 -17.44
CA THR A 215 1.56 4.45 -18.46
C THR A 215 0.95 5.84 -18.64
N LYS A 216 0.05 5.99 -19.61
CA LYS A 216 -0.70 7.27 -19.75
C LYS A 216 -1.59 7.61 -18.55
N HIS A 217 -1.89 6.64 -17.67
CA HIS A 217 -2.76 6.82 -16.50
C HIS A 217 -1.98 6.83 -15.19
N THR A 218 -0.83 6.17 -15.13
CA THR A 218 -0.04 5.97 -13.92
C THR A 218 1.37 6.51 -14.10
N LYS A 219 1.77 7.42 -13.23
CA LYS A 219 3.17 7.82 -13.06
C LYS A 219 3.82 6.89 -12.05
N VAL A 220 4.99 6.35 -12.35
CA VAL A 220 5.76 5.54 -11.41
C VAL A 220 6.93 6.37 -10.87
N VAL A 221 7.04 6.46 -9.55
CA VAL A 221 8.07 7.23 -8.86
C VAL A 221 8.90 6.29 -8.00
N ALA A 222 10.19 6.21 -8.23
CA ALA A 222 11.09 5.43 -7.38
C ALA A 222 11.60 6.27 -6.20
N LEU A 223 11.52 5.70 -5.00
CA LEU A 223 12.28 6.09 -3.81
C LEU A 223 13.23 4.94 -3.54
N GLU A 224 14.54 5.16 -3.67
CA GLU A 224 15.53 4.09 -3.79
C GLU A 224 16.12 3.67 -2.45
N MET A 225 16.21 4.63 -1.52
CA MET A 225 16.86 4.42 -0.23
C MET A 225 15.96 4.88 0.93
N PRO A 226 16.01 4.19 2.09
CA PRO A 226 15.34 4.68 3.30
C PRO A 226 15.77 6.11 3.63
N GLY A 227 14.79 6.97 3.92
CA GLY A 227 14.94 8.41 4.09
C GLY A 227 14.69 9.24 2.81
N ASP A 228 14.59 8.59 1.64
CA ASP A 228 14.14 9.30 0.43
C ASP A 228 12.71 9.78 0.62
N SER A 229 12.43 10.99 0.15
CA SER A 229 11.12 11.61 0.27
C SER A 229 10.72 12.36 -0.99
N ILE A 230 9.41 12.53 -1.18
CA ILE A 230 8.84 13.31 -2.28
C ILE A 230 7.60 14.06 -1.83
N ASP A 231 7.46 15.29 -2.31
CA ASP A 231 6.24 16.06 -2.20
C ASP A 231 5.41 15.91 -3.47
N LEU A 232 4.15 15.56 -3.31
CA LEU A 232 3.19 15.31 -4.37
C LEU A 232 2.01 16.27 -4.22
N SER A 233 1.49 16.77 -5.34
CA SER A 233 0.26 17.55 -5.37
C SER A 233 -0.82 16.78 -6.10
N ILE A 234 -1.85 16.36 -5.36
CA ILE A 234 -3.02 15.64 -5.90
C ILE A 234 -4.12 16.64 -6.22
N PRO A 235 -4.71 16.64 -7.43
CA PRO A 235 -5.85 17.48 -7.76
C PRO A 235 -7.04 17.25 -6.83
N ASP A 236 -7.75 18.31 -6.45
CA ASP A 236 -9.00 18.16 -5.72
C ASP A 236 -10.01 17.39 -6.56
N THR A 237 -10.65 16.40 -5.94
CA THR A 237 -11.62 15.52 -6.62
C THR A 237 -12.88 16.26 -7.08
N ASP A 238 -13.11 17.48 -6.62
CA ASP A 238 -14.25 18.31 -7.04
C ASP A 238 -14.17 18.76 -8.51
N GLU A 239 -12.97 18.83 -9.11
CA GLU A 239 -12.84 19.19 -10.54
C GLU A 239 -13.12 17.99 -11.49
N THR A 240 -13.16 16.75 -10.98
CA THR A 240 -13.45 15.53 -11.75
C THR A 240 -14.71 14.79 -11.26
N ALA A 241 -15.45 15.36 -10.32
CA ALA A 241 -16.56 14.76 -9.60
C ALA A 241 -17.75 14.21 -10.42
N PRO A 242 -18.10 14.72 -11.62
CA PRO A 242 -19.22 14.16 -12.38
C PRO A 242 -19.03 12.70 -12.76
N ASP A 243 -17.80 12.32 -13.12
CA ASP A 243 -17.51 10.96 -13.60
C ASP A 243 -17.33 9.94 -12.47
N ARG A 244 -16.83 10.36 -11.31
CA ARG A 244 -16.59 9.46 -10.16
C ARG A 244 -17.90 9.02 -9.52
N LYS A 245 -18.80 9.96 -9.23
CA LYS A 245 -20.14 9.68 -8.68
C LYS A 245 -21.01 8.84 -9.62
N LEU A 246 -20.89 9.07 -10.93
CA LEU A 246 -21.64 8.30 -11.91
C LEU A 246 -21.14 6.84 -12.01
N LYS A 247 -19.82 6.61 -11.88
CA LYS A 247 -19.23 5.26 -11.87
C LYS A 247 -19.56 4.49 -10.59
N GLU A 248 -19.62 5.14 -9.43
CA GLU A 248 -20.05 4.53 -8.16
C GLU A 248 -21.54 4.12 -8.21
N LEU A 249 -22.41 4.98 -8.74
CA LEU A 249 -23.84 4.69 -8.91
C LEU A 249 -24.09 3.52 -9.90
N LEU A 250 -23.31 3.42 -10.97
CA LEU A 250 -23.42 2.34 -11.95
C LEU A 250 -22.83 1.01 -11.45
N ALA A 251 -21.88 1.05 -10.49
CA ALA A 251 -21.34 -0.17 -9.90
C ALA A 251 -22.31 -0.82 -8.88
N ASP A 252 -23.09 0.00 -8.16
CA ASP A 252 -24.09 -0.49 -7.20
C ASP A 252 -25.33 -1.14 -7.89
N GLU A 253 -25.66 -0.73 -9.14
CA GLU A 253 -26.80 -1.30 -9.86
C GLU A 253 -26.55 -2.68 -10.48
N THR A 254 -25.28 -3.13 -10.57
CA THR A 254 -24.93 -4.43 -11.19
C THR A 254 -24.95 -5.63 -10.24
N PHE A 255 -25.19 -5.44 -8.94
CA PHE A 255 -25.31 -6.53 -7.96
C PHE A 255 -26.74 -6.87 -7.52
N GLY A 256 -27.74 -6.41 -8.22
CA GLY A 256 -29.17 -6.60 -7.91
C GLY A 256 -29.97 -7.40 -8.95
N GLN A 257 -29.37 -8.44 -9.58
CA GLN A 257 -30.15 -9.45 -10.34
C GLN A 257 -29.63 -10.85 -10.10
#